data_baa675d623aecb5f6c5f024d04653a9a
#
_entry.id   baa675d623aecb5f6c5f024d04653a9a
#
_cell.length_a   1.000
_cell.length_b   1.000
_cell.length_c   1.000
_cell.angle_alpha   90.00
_cell.angle_beta   90.00
_cell.angle_gamma   90.00
#
_symmetry.space_group_name_H-M   'P 1'
#
loop_
_entity.id
_entity.type
_entity.pdbx_description
1 polymer ?
#
loop_
_entity_poly.entity_id
_entity_poly.type
_entity_poly.pdbx_seq_one_letter_code
_entity_poly.pdbx_strand_id
1 'polypeptide(L)'
;MTFTFLITAAVLIILLIIPQIMKRIVYKKLTGYLSERDYERFEKLLDGFACIFSFKPYNREYMRLNSYFMQGDKRKIEAQLDTIFSKMKMRDQQKAAAARQGFYFYMENQKFKKAESMLHICRKADKNTAELHTMEMMYSILALKKSEYIEEIRERLEPMKKMPDAFTNDAKRVRIGIFEYLLGLQYTYLCNKKLSKTYLTSALKNCRNTPYEYEIKKLLKA
;
A
#
# COMPACT_ATOMS: atom_id res chain seq x y z
N MET A 1 -15.10 54.59 -3.69
CA MET A 1 -15.52 53.24 -4.05
C MET A 1 -14.34 52.33 -4.54
N THR A 2 -13.44 52.79 -5.38
CA THR A 2 -12.30 51.99 -5.93
C THR A 2 -11.29 51.54 -4.88
N PHE A 3 -10.95 52.39 -3.90
CA PHE A 3 -9.97 52.08 -2.87
C PHE A 3 -10.41 50.97 -1.87
N THR A 4 -11.66 51.01 -1.44
CA THR A 4 -12.25 49.97 -0.58
C THR A 4 -12.36 48.63 -1.31
N PHE A 5 -12.68 48.62 -2.61
CA PHE A 5 -12.69 47.42 -3.44
C PHE A 5 -11.30 46.80 -3.58
N LEU A 6 -10.24 47.63 -3.78
CA LEU A 6 -8.87 47.16 -3.86
C LEU A 6 -8.38 46.52 -2.55
N ILE A 7 -8.71 47.13 -1.41
CA ILE A 7 -8.35 46.58 -0.08
C ILE A 7 -9.06 45.24 0.15
N THR A 8 -10.37 45.16 -0.12
CA THR A 8 -11.12 43.92 0.05
C THR A 8 -10.63 42.80 -0.87
N ALA A 9 -10.29 43.14 -2.13
CA ALA A 9 -9.69 42.19 -3.07
C ALA A 9 -8.33 41.69 -2.59
N ALA A 10 -7.46 42.58 -2.10
CA ALA A 10 -6.14 42.23 -1.55
C ALA A 10 -6.27 41.33 -0.32
N VAL A 11 -7.19 41.62 0.61
CA VAL A 11 -7.45 40.78 1.80
C VAL A 11 -7.97 39.41 1.39
N LEU A 12 -8.89 39.31 0.42
CA LEU A 12 -9.38 38.04 -0.09
C LEU A 12 -8.27 37.20 -0.74
N ILE A 13 -7.41 37.83 -1.53
CA ILE A 13 -6.25 37.17 -2.16
C ILE A 13 -5.31 36.62 -1.06
N ILE A 14 -4.99 37.40 -0.04
CA ILE A 14 -4.14 37.02 1.08
C ILE A 14 -4.77 35.81 1.84
N LEU A 15 -6.06 35.87 2.14
CA LEU A 15 -6.78 34.78 2.83
C LEU A 15 -6.84 33.48 2.01
N LEU A 16 -6.80 33.55 0.68
CA LEU A 16 -6.78 32.37 -0.19
C LEU A 16 -5.36 31.81 -0.41
N ILE A 17 -4.34 32.67 -0.50
CA ILE A 17 -2.96 32.29 -0.84
C ILE A 17 -2.20 31.81 0.39
N ILE A 18 -2.33 32.46 1.54
CA ILE A 18 -1.58 32.10 2.75
C ILE A 18 -1.79 30.64 3.17
N PRO A 19 -3.04 30.10 3.25
CA PRO A 19 -3.24 28.69 3.60
C PRO A 19 -2.61 27.71 2.61
N GLN A 20 -2.56 28.06 1.32
CA GLN A 20 -1.94 27.23 0.29
C GLN A 20 -0.41 27.18 0.45
N ILE A 21 0.21 28.33 0.73
CA ILE A 21 1.64 28.43 0.98
C ILE A 21 2.00 27.69 2.27
N MET A 22 1.26 27.90 3.37
CA MET A 22 1.46 27.18 4.63
C MET A 22 1.38 25.68 4.44
N LYS A 23 0.34 25.21 3.73
CA LYS A 23 0.18 23.80 3.42
C LYS A 23 1.38 23.21 2.69
N ARG A 24 1.92 23.93 1.68
CA ARG A 24 3.12 23.50 0.94
C ARG A 24 4.36 23.44 1.83
N ILE A 25 4.58 24.46 2.69
CA ILE A 25 5.72 24.50 3.60
C ILE A 25 5.64 23.36 4.61
N VAL A 26 4.48 23.18 5.24
CA VAL A 26 4.28 22.11 6.23
C VAL A 26 4.46 20.74 5.57
N TYR A 27 3.89 20.53 4.37
CA TYR A 27 4.04 19.27 3.63
C TYR A 27 5.51 18.98 3.30
N LYS A 28 6.25 19.98 2.79
CA LYS A 28 7.70 19.85 2.49
C LYS A 28 8.51 19.48 3.74
N LYS A 29 8.21 20.08 4.90
CA LYS A 29 8.88 19.71 6.17
C LYS A 29 8.53 18.29 6.59
N LEU A 30 7.27 17.89 6.54
CA LEU A 30 6.83 16.53 6.86
C LEU A 30 7.53 15.49 5.99
N THR A 31 7.55 15.70 4.66
CA THR A 31 8.24 14.78 3.74
C THR A 31 9.76 14.78 3.94
N GLY A 32 10.36 15.93 4.32
CA GLY A 32 11.77 16.00 4.68
C GLY A 32 12.08 15.13 5.89
N TYR A 33 11.35 15.26 6.99
CA TYR A 33 11.54 14.43 8.18
C TYR A 33 11.35 12.93 7.89
N LEU A 34 10.39 12.56 7.03
CA LEU A 34 10.24 11.17 6.63
C LEU A 34 11.43 10.67 5.82
N SER A 35 11.99 11.47 4.90
CA SER A 35 13.17 11.08 4.11
C SER A 35 14.43 10.93 4.97
N GLU A 36 14.56 11.75 6.01
CA GLU A 36 15.63 11.70 7.00
C GLU A 36 15.40 10.63 8.08
N ARG A 37 14.24 9.95 8.07
CA ARG A 37 13.78 9.01 9.09
C ARG A 37 13.67 9.62 10.51
N ASP A 38 13.47 10.92 10.58
CA ASP A 38 13.24 11.64 11.84
C ASP A 38 11.75 11.60 12.20
N TYR A 39 11.33 10.44 12.69
CA TYR A 39 9.92 10.18 13.01
C TYR A 39 9.43 10.98 14.21
N GLU A 40 10.32 11.38 15.13
CA GLU A 40 9.95 12.17 16.29
C GLU A 40 9.56 13.61 15.88
N ARG A 41 10.41 14.27 15.07
CA ARG A 41 10.06 15.60 14.54
C ARG A 41 8.86 15.55 13.61
N PHE A 42 8.70 14.45 12.84
CA PHE A 42 7.52 14.25 12.01
C PHE A 42 6.24 14.24 12.85
N GLU A 43 6.15 13.41 13.90
CA GLU A 43 4.97 13.31 14.76
C GLU A 43 4.68 14.65 15.47
N LYS A 44 5.71 15.29 16.03
CA LYS A 44 5.59 16.61 16.67
C LYS A 44 5.02 17.67 15.72
N LEU A 45 5.49 17.69 14.46
CA LEU A 45 4.94 18.62 13.46
C LEU A 45 3.52 18.23 13.04
N LEU A 46 3.23 16.93 12.90
CA LEU A 46 1.91 16.42 12.50
C LEU A 46 0.82 16.77 13.51
N ASP A 47 1.15 16.78 14.82
CA ASP A 47 0.26 17.17 15.90
C ASP A 47 0.30 18.67 16.20
N GLY A 48 1.21 19.41 15.56
CA GLY A 48 1.36 20.84 15.72
C GLY A 48 0.23 21.65 15.06
N PHE A 49 -0.04 22.84 15.62
CA PHE A 49 -1.09 23.76 15.14
C PHE A 49 -1.01 24.02 13.62
N ALA A 50 0.21 24.22 13.08
CA ALA A 50 0.39 24.48 11.65
C ALA A 50 -0.14 23.33 10.77
N CYS A 51 0.03 22.08 11.19
CA CYS A 51 -0.47 20.92 10.48
C CYS A 51 -1.97 20.74 10.68
N ILE A 52 -2.49 20.94 11.91
CA ILE A 52 -3.92 20.89 12.23
C ILE A 52 -4.69 21.88 11.37
N PHE A 53 -4.17 23.09 11.20
CA PHE A 53 -4.80 24.12 10.37
C PHE A 53 -4.71 23.80 8.87
N SER A 54 -3.58 23.22 8.42
CA SER A 54 -3.32 22.99 6.99
C SER A 54 -3.97 21.73 6.42
N PHE A 55 -4.23 20.71 7.23
CA PHE A 55 -4.71 19.40 6.77
C PHE A 55 -5.95 18.93 7.50
N LYS A 56 -6.85 18.31 6.74
CA LYS A 56 -8.03 17.62 7.31
C LYS A 56 -7.59 16.47 8.21
N PRO A 57 -8.38 16.12 9.26
CA PRO A 57 -8.04 15.05 10.20
C PRO A 57 -7.65 13.74 9.51
N TYR A 58 -8.44 13.27 8.54
CA TYR A 58 -8.11 12.05 7.78
C TYR A 58 -6.72 12.12 7.13
N ASN A 59 -6.36 13.25 6.51
CA ASN A 59 -5.08 13.36 5.82
C ASN A 59 -3.90 13.26 6.79
N ARG A 60 -4.04 13.81 8.01
CA ARG A 60 -3.02 13.70 9.05
C ARG A 60 -2.88 12.26 9.54
N GLU A 61 -3.99 11.59 9.82
CA GLU A 61 -3.96 10.20 10.26
C GLU A 61 -3.45 9.25 9.16
N TYR A 62 -3.73 9.55 7.90
CA TYR A 62 -3.19 8.79 6.77
C TYR A 62 -1.67 9.03 6.57
N MET A 63 -1.17 10.25 6.80
CA MET A 63 0.28 10.52 6.82
C MET A 63 0.96 9.79 7.98
N ARG A 64 0.33 9.73 9.16
CA ARG A 64 0.81 8.96 10.31
C ARG A 64 0.87 7.46 9.99
N LEU A 65 -0.15 6.92 9.35
CA LEU A 65 -0.16 5.53 8.89
C LEU A 65 1.04 5.25 7.96
N ASN A 66 1.29 6.12 6.98
CA ASN A 66 2.44 5.98 6.07
C ASN A 66 3.77 6.02 6.84
N SER A 67 3.90 6.89 7.84
CA SER A 67 5.09 6.93 8.72
C SER A 67 5.31 5.60 9.44
N TYR A 68 4.25 4.98 9.96
CA TYR A 68 4.34 3.69 10.64
C TYR A 68 4.69 2.55 9.68
N PHE A 69 4.22 2.59 8.43
CA PHE A 69 4.67 1.67 7.39
C PHE A 69 6.17 1.81 7.12
N MET A 70 6.68 3.04 7.04
CA MET A 70 8.13 3.29 6.84
C MET A 70 8.97 2.81 8.04
N GLN A 71 8.43 2.87 9.26
CA GLN A 71 9.06 2.33 10.47
C GLN A 71 8.99 0.80 10.55
N GLY A 72 8.09 0.15 9.82
CA GLY A 72 7.82 -1.29 9.94
C GLY A 72 7.17 -1.69 11.27
N ASP A 73 6.59 -0.74 12.01
CA ASP A 73 5.97 -1.01 13.31
C ASP A 73 4.56 -1.58 13.13
N LYS A 74 4.48 -2.91 13.10
CA LYS A 74 3.24 -3.65 12.89
C LYS A 74 2.13 -3.30 13.88
N ARG A 75 2.46 -3.03 15.15
CA ARG A 75 1.48 -2.67 16.19
C ARG A 75 0.89 -1.30 15.93
N LYS A 76 1.76 -0.31 15.64
CA LYS A 76 1.30 1.04 15.32
C LYS A 76 0.49 1.10 14.04
N ILE A 77 0.88 0.34 13.00
CA ILE A 77 0.12 0.23 11.74
C ILE A 77 -1.30 -0.28 12.03
N GLU A 78 -1.44 -1.38 12.78
CA GLU A 78 -2.74 -1.97 13.08
C GLU A 78 -3.63 -1.03 13.89
N ALA A 79 -3.09 -0.43 14.96
CA ALA A 79 -3.81 0.55 15.78
C ALA A 79 -4.24 1.79 14.98
N GLN A 80 -3.39 2.21 14.04
CA GLN A 80 -3.68 3.37 13.19
C GLN A 80 -4.76 3.06 12.14
N LEU A 81 -4.74 1.87 11.55
CA LEU A 81 -5.83 1.40 10.68
C LEU A 81 -7.17 1.36 11.45
N ASP A 82 -7.17 0.79 12.65
CA ASP A 82 -8.37 0.76 13.50
C ASP A 82 -8.86 2.20 13.82
N THR A 83 -7.96 3.14 14.10
CA THR A 83 -8.31 4.55 14.32
C THR A 83 -8.92 5.20 13.08
N ILE A 84 -8.34 4.98 11.90
CA ILE A 84 -8.84 5.53 10.63
C ILE A 84 -10.25 5.02 10.35
N PHE A 85 -10.48 3.70 10.45
CA PHE A 85 -11.78 3.12 10.10
C PHE A 85 -12.86 3.34 11.14
N SER A 86 -12.52 3.50 12.44
CA SER A 86 -13.49 3.70 13.52
C SER A 86 -13.83 5.16 13.80
N LYS A 87 -12.84 6.08 13.63
CA LYS A 87 -12.99 7.47 14.10
C LYS A 87 -13.04 8.51 12.98
N MET A 88 -12.60 8.19 11.75
CA MET A 88 -12.49 9.20 10.69
C MET A 88 -13.70 9.18 9.76
N LYS A 89 -14.25 10.37 9.47
CA LYS A 89 -15.21 10.55 8.37
C LYS A 89 -14.42 10.57 7.06
N MET A 90 -14.70 9.62 6.17
CA MET A 90 -13.98 9.41 4.92
C MET A 90 -14.92 9.38 3.73
N ARG A 91 -14.45 9.93 2.59
CA ARG A 91 -15.05 9.66 1.29
C ARG A 91 -14.67 8.26 0.81
N ASP A 92 -15.42 7.71 -0.14
CA ASP A 92 -15.18 6.33 -0.61
C ASP A 92 -13.77 6.14 -1.17
N GLN A 93 -13.23 7.10 -1.91
CA GLN A 93 -11.84 7.07 -2.39
C GLN A 93 -10.81 7.01 -1.26
N GLN A 94 -11.07 7.73 -0.14
CA GLN A 94 -10.19 7.71 1.03
C GLN A 94 -10.28 6.38 1.77
N LYS A 95 -11.50 5.82 1.89
CA LYS A 95 -11.72 4.49 2.45
C LYS A 95 -10.97 3.43 1.63
N ALA A 96 -11.10 3.47 0.28
CA ALA A 96 -10.41 2.56 -0.61
C ALA A 96 -8.89 2.66 -0.48
N ALA A 97 -8.34 3.88 -0.42
CA ALA A 97 -6.90 4.07 -0.28
C ALA A 97 -6.34 3.47 1.02
N ALA A 98 -7.01 3.71 2.16
CA ALA A 98 -6.62 3.13 3.44
C ALA A 98 -6.85 1.60 3.47
N ALA A 99 -7.96 1.13 2.89
CA ALA A 99 -8.29 -0.29 2.84
C ALA A 99 -7.29 -1.07 1.98
N ARG A 100 -6.80 -0.52 0.87
CA ARG A 100 -5.75 -1.15 0.05
C ARG A 100 -4.48 -1.38 0.87
N GLN A 101 -3.99 -0.36 1.57
CA GLN A 101 -2.82 -0.53 2.44
C GLN A 101 -3.07 -1.56 3.54
N GLY A 102 -4.25 -1.49 4.19
CA GLY A 102 -4.66 -2.46 5.20
C GLY A 102 -4.75 -3.89 4.65
N PHE A 103 -5.26 -4.08 3.43
CA PHE A 103 -5.33 -5.38 2.77
C PHE A 103 -3.95 -6.02 2.65
N TYR A 104 -3.01 -5.33 2.00
CA TYR A 104 -1.65 -5.87 1.82
C TYR A 104 -0.96 -6.14 3.15
N PHE A 105 -1.08 -5.23 4.11
CA PHE A 105 -0.57 -5.43 5.47
C PHE A 105 -1.13 -6.67 6.15
N TYR A 106 -2.44 -6.88 6.10
CA TYR A 106 -3.07 -8.04 6.73
C TYR A 106 -2.79 -9.34 5.97
N MET A 107 -2.68 -9.30 4.64
CA MET A 107 -2.24 -10.44 3.83
C MET A 107 -0.83 -10.88 4.18
N GLU A 108 0.12 -9.94 4.26
CA GLU A 108 1.51 -10.20 4.66
C GLU A 108 1.63 -10.79 6.06
N ASN A 109 0.77 -10.36 6.98
CA ASN A 109 0.75 -10.86 8.35
C ASN A 109 -0.23 -12.03 8.56
N GLN A 110 -0.74 -12.66 7.50
CA GLN A 110 -1.64 -13.83 7.50
C GLN A 110 -2.95 -13.60 8.31
N LYS A 111 -3.35 -12.34 8.48
CA LYS A 111 -4.61 -11.95 9.14
C LYS A 111 -5.76 -11.91 8.11
N PHE A 112 -6.04 -13.06 7.50
CA PHE A 112 -6.93 -13.15 6.33
C PHE A 112 -8.34 -12.61 6.56
N LYS A 113 -8.94 -12.79 7.73
CA LYS A 113 -10.26 -12.21 8.05
C LYS A 113 -10.26 -10.68 8.00
N LYS A 114 -9.19 -10.04 8.51
CA LYS A 114 -9.04 -8.57 8.43
C LYS A 114 -8.76 -8.13 6.99
N ALA A 115 -7.95 -8.88 6.25
CA ALA A 115 -7.71 -8.63 4.82
C ALA A 115 -9.01 -8.70 4.01
N GLU A 116 -9.88 -9.68 4.27
CA GLU A 116 -11.19 -9.80 3.62
C GLU A 116 -12.08 -8.59 3.89
N SER A 117 -12.10 -8.10 5.13
CA SER A 117 -12.84 -6.89 5.48
C SER A 117 -12.33 -5.67 4.70
N MET A 118 -11.02 -5.53 4.52
CA MET A 118 -10.42 -4.47 3.70
C MET A 118 -10.79 -4.62 2.22
N LEU A 119 -10.72 -5.85 1.69
CA LEU A 119 -11.10 -6.16 0.32
C LEU A 119 -12.58 -5.81 0.05
N HIS A 120 -13.47 -6.10 1.01
CA HIS A 120 -14.88 -5.73 0.91
C HIS A 120 -15.09 -4.20 0.82
N ILE A 121 -14.32 -3.43 1.58
CA ILE A 121 -14.35 -1.95 1.49
C ILE A 121 -13.91 -1.50 0.08
N CYS A 122 -12.83 -2.08 -0.45
CA CYS A 122 -12.34 -1.75 -1.79
C CYS A 122 -13.37 -2.08 -2.87
N ARG A 123 -14.04 -3.23 -2.80
CA ARG A 123 -15.13 -3.61 -3.74
C ARG A 123 -16.28 -2.62 -3.77
N LYS A 124 -16.63 -2.03 -2.62
CA LYS A 124 -17.71 -1.04 -2.54
C LYS A 124 -17.33 0.32 -3.10
N ALA A 125 -16.09 0.72 -2.88
CA ALA A 125 -15.62 2.06 -3.20
C ALA A 125 -15.06 2.19 -4.63
N ASP A 126 -14.50 1.12 -5.19
CA ASP A 126 -13.72 1.16 -6.42
C ASP A 126 -14.02 -0.09 -7.27
N LYS A 127 -15.13 -0.02 -7.99
CA LYS A 127 -15.58 -1.13 -8.84
C LYS A 127 -14.70 -1.22 -10.08
N ASN A 128 -14.13 -2.42 -10.35
CA ASN A 128 -13.43 -2.78 -11.59
C ASN A 128 -12.05 -2.14 -11.85
N THR A 129 -11.24 -1.94 -10.84
CA THR A 129 -9.84 -1.58 -11.08
C THR A 129 -8.97 -2.84 -11.24
N ALA A 130 -7.92 -2.74 -12.07
CA ALA A 130 -6.91 -3.80 -12.19
C ALA A 130 -6.24 -4.14 -10.84
N GLU A 131 -6.18 -3.17 -9.93
CA GLU A 131 -5.67 -3.36 -8.59
C GLU A 131 -6.64 -4.19 -7.73
N LEU A 132 -7.93 -3.91 -7.78
CA LEU A 132 -8.95 -4.70 -7.07
C LEU A 132 -8.90 -6.16 -7.52
N HIS A 133 -8.84 -6.41 -8.81
CA HIS A 133 -8.69 -7.75 -9.36
C HIS A 133 -7.42 -8.46 -8.86
N THR A 134 -6.29 -7.72 -8.77
CA THR A 134 -5.06 -8.26 -8.20
C THR A 134 -5.21 -8.63 -6.71
N MET A 135 -5.91 -7.80 -5.94
CA MET A 135 -6.20 -8.08 -4.53
C MET A 135 -7.09 -9.34 -4.38
N GLU A 136 -8.11 -9.48 -5.23
CA GLU A 136 -9.00 -10.66 -5.26
C GLU A 136 -8.24 -11.93 -5.61
N MET A 137 -7.40 -11.87 -6.63
CA MET A 137 -6.52 -12.98 -7.02
C MET A 137 -5.59 -13.38 -5.86
N MET A 138 -4.92 -12.42 -5.23
CA MET A 138 -4.04 -12.71 -4.09
C MET A 138 -4.81 -13.34 -2.93
N TYR A 139 -5.98 -12.81 -2.59
CA TYR A 139 -6.81 -13.35 -1.52
C TYR A 139 -7.29 -14.78 -1.84
N SER A 140 -7.74 -15.03 -3.07
CA SER A 140 -8.17 -16.36 -3.52
C SER A 140 -7.05 -17.39 -3.39
N ILE A 141 -5.83 -17.05 -3.82
CA ILE A 141 -4.69 -17.97 -3.78
C ILE A 141 -4.16 -18.15 -2.36
N LEU A 142 -3.89 -17.05 -1.64
CA LEU A 142 -3.18 -17.11 -0.35
C LEU A 142 -4.08 -17.49 0.83
N ALA A 143 -5.32 -16.97 0.85
CA ALA A 143 -6.26 -17.21 1.95
C ALA A 143 -7.18 -18.40 1.68
N LEU A 144 -7.76 -18.49 0.48
CA LEU A 144 -8.72 -19.55 0.12
C LEU A 144 -8.05 -20.78 -0.50
N LYS A 145 -6.75 -20.75 -0.79
CA LYS A 145 -5.95 -21.84 -1.39
C LYS A 145 -6.51 -22.35 -2.71
N LYS A 146 -7.03 -21.46 -3.53
CA LYS A 146 -7.59 -21.79 -4.85
C LYS A 146 -6.52 -21.71 -5.94
N SER A 147 -6.73 -22.45 -7.03
CA SER A 147 -5.81 -22.55 -8.17
C SER A 147 -6.45 -22.10 -9.49
N GLU A 148 -7.31 -21.09 -9.44
CA GLU A 148 -8.12 -20.60 -10.58
C GLU A 148 -7.37 -19.61 -11.48
N TYR A 149 -6.19 -19.10 -11.06
CA TYR A 149 -5.49 -17.97 -11.71
C TYR A 149 -4.17 -18.34 -12.40
N ILE A 150 -3.96 -19.64 -12.67
CA ILE A 150 -2.69 -20.12 -13.24
C ILE A 150 -2.43 -19.47 -14.60
N GLU A 151 -3.37 -19.57 -15.52
CA GLU A 151 -3.19 -19.06 -16.89
C GLU A 151 -3.09 -17.53 -16.91
N GLU A 152 -3.94 -16.85 -16.16
CA GLU A 152 -3.88 -15.40 -16.06
C GLU A 152 -2.53 -14.89 -15.54
N ILE A 153 -1.98 -15.54 -14.49
CA ILE A 153 -0.67 -15.16 -13.96
C ILE A 153 0.43 -15.45 -14.98
N ARG A 154 0.36 -16.55 -15.71
CA ARG A 154 1.32 -16.89 -16.77
C ARG A 154 1.31 -15.86 -17.90
N GLU A 155 0.12 -15.48 -18.37
CA GLU A 155 -0.03 -14.44 -19.40
C GLU A 155 0.55 -13.09 -18.97
N ARG A 156 0.45 -12.73 -17.69
CA ARG A 156 1.06 -11.51 -17.16
C ARG A 156 2.56 -11.65 -16.94
N LEU A 157 3.03 -12.83 -16.54
CA LEU A 157 4.43 -13.08 -16.17
C LEU A 157 5.36 -13.13 -17.40
N GLU A 158 4.94 -13.81 -18.48
CA GLU A 158 5.78 -14.01 -19.64
C GLU A 158 6.24 -12.71 -20.34
N PRO A 159 5.37 -11.71 -20.57
CA PRO A 159 5.82 -10.42 -21.07
C PRO A 159 6.78 -9.69 -20.12
N MET A 160 6.55 -9.79 -18.81
CA MET A 160 7.41 -9.14 -17.83
C MET A 160 8.84 -9.70 -17.83
N LYS A 161 8.99 -11.01 -17.98
CA LYS A 161 10.31 -11.69 -18.07
C LYS A 161 11.10 -11.28 -19.31
N LYS A 162 10.43 -10.90 -20.38
CA LYS A 162 11.05 -10.50 -21.65
C LYS A 162 11.51 -9.03 -21.67
N MET A 163 11.18 -8.24 -20.65
CA MET A 163 11.63 -6.85 -20.57
C MET A 163 13.17 -6.78 -20.38
N PRO A 164 13.89 -5.86 -21.05
CA PRO A 164 15.36 -5.79 -20.96
C PRO A 164 15.91 -5.63 -19.54
N ASP A 165 15.15 -4.95 -18.66
CA ASP A 165 15.52 -4.67 -17.26
C ASP A 165 14.74 -5.53 -16.24
N ALA A 166 14.13 -6.63 -16.68
CA ALA A 166 13.27 -7.49 -15.84
C ALA A 166 13.94 -7.96 -14.54
N PHE A 167 15.23 -8.26 -14.60
CA PHE A 167 16.00 -8.83 -13.48
C PHE A 167 17.06 -7.88 -12.90
N THR A 168 17.37 -6.79 -13.57
CA THR A 168 18.30 -5.75 -13.10
C THR A 168 17.61 -4.68 -12.28
N ASN A 169 16.33 -4.41 -12.54
CA ASN A 169 15.50 -3.54 -11.74
C ASN A 169 14.89 -4.33 -10.58
N ASP A 170 15.27 -4.00 -9.34
CA ASP A 170 14.81 -4.71 -8.14
C ASP A 170 13.30 -4.79 -8.01
N ALA A 171 12.57 -3.71 -8.31
CA ALA A 171 11.11 -3.70 -8.20
C ALA A 171 10.47 -4.65 -9.21
N LYS A 172 10.97 -4.69 -10.45
CA LYS A 172 10.47 -5.61 -11.49
C LYS A 172 10.83 -7.05 -11.16
N ARG A 173 12.06 -7.30 -10.73
CA ARG A 173 12.54 -8.63 -10.31
C ARG A 173 11.67 -9.19 -9.18
N VAL A 174 11.42 -8.41 -8.14
CA VAL A 174 10.56 -8.81 -7.01
C VAL A 174 9.14 -9.08 -7.48
N ARG A 175 8.58 -8.26 -8.36
CA ARG A 175 7.24 -8.48 -8.92
C ARG A 175 7.14 -9.78 -9.70
N ILE A 176 8.14 -10.11 -10.51
CA ILE A 176 8.26 -11.42 -11.19
C ILE A 176 8.27 -12.54 -10.16
N GLY A 177 9.11 -12.41 -9.12
CA GLY A 177 9.20 -13.40 -8.05
C GLY A 177 7.88 -13.64 -7.31
N ILE A 178 7.09 -12.59 -7.08
CA ILE A 178 5.76 -12.71 -6.46
C ILE A 178 4.81 -13.52 -7.37
N PHE A 179 4.77 -13.24 -8.66
CA PHE A 179 3.94 -14.03 -9.59
C PHE A 179 4.40 -15.49 -9.66
N GLU A 180 5.70 -15.76 -9.68
CA GLU A 180 6.24 -17.12 -9.64
C GLU A 180 5.88 -17.83 -8.31
N TYR A 181 5.93 -17.13 -7.18
CA TYR A 181 5.48 -17.65 -5.90
C TYR A 181 3.99 -18.03 -5.92
N LEU A 182 3.13 -17.16 -6.45
CA LEU A 182 1.70 -17.44 -6.57
C LEU A 182 1.41 -18.63 -7.51
N LEU A 183 2.18 -18.81 -8.59
CA LEU A 183 2.10 -20.01 -9.43
C LEU A 183 2.56 -21.25 -8.68
N GLY A 184 3.69 -21.17 -7.98
CA GLY A 184 4.22 -22.27 -7.18
C GLY A 184 3.23 -22.77 -6.14
N LEU A 185 2.54 -21.84 -5.45
CA LEU A 185 1.47 -22.18 -4.51
C LEU A 185 0.30 -22.90 -5.18
N GLN A 186 -0.21 -22.39 -6.29
CA GLN A 186 -1.33 -23.01 -6.99
C GLN A 186 -0.98 -24.42 -7.46
N TYR A 187 0.23 -24.64 -7.98
CA TYR A 187 0.69 -25.98 -8.31
C TYR A 187 0.89 -26.88 -7.09
N THR A 188 1.20 -26.33 -5.92
CA THR A 188 1.19 -27.09 -4.67
C THR A 188 -0.22 -27.56 -4.33
N TYR A 189 -1.23 -26.70 -4.47
CA TYR A 189 -2.64 -27.07 -4.21
C TYR A 189 -3.16 -28.13 -5.18
N LEU A 190 -2.65 -28.14 -6.43
CA LEU A 190 -2.95 -29.18 -7.43
C LEU A 190 -2.06 -30.44 -7.28
N CYS A 191 -1.27 -30.55 -6.22
CA CYS A 191 -0.34 -31.67 -6.00
C CYS A 191 0.69 -31.86 -7.14
N ASN A 192 0.92 -30.88 -7.99
CA ASN A 192 1.93 -30.90 -9.05
C ASN A 192 3.31 -30.52 -8.50
N LYS A 193 3.96 -31.45 -7.86
CA LYS A 193 5.27 -31.23 -7.20
C LYS A 193 6.35 -30.69 -8.15
N LYS A 194 6.37 -31.15 -9.39
CA LYS A 194 7.40 -30.73 -10.39
C LYS A 194 7.27 -29.24 -10.71
N LEU A 195 6.09 -28.78 -11.10
CA LEU A 195 5.86 -27.36 -11.45
C LEU A 195 5.93 -26.47 -10.21
N SER A 196 5.38 -26.91 -9.09
CA SER A 196 5.50 -26.19 -7.81
C SER A 196 6.96 -25.92 -7.48
N LYS A 197 7.82 -26.93 -7.47
CA LYS A 197 9.25 -26.78 -7.18
C LYS A 197 9.95 -25.84 -8.17
N THR A 198 9.63 -25.96 -9.47
CA THR A 198 10.21 -25.10 -10.50
C THR A 198 9.91 -23.63 -10.22
N TYR A 199 8.64 -23.29 -10.03
CA TYR A 199 8.22 -21.90 -9.80
C TYR A 199 8.69 -21.37 -8.44
N LEU A 200 8.62 -22.16 -7.36
CA LEU A 200 9.11 -21.75 -6.05
C LEU A 200 10.63 -21.54 -6.03
N THR A 201 11.40 -22.34 -6.75
CA THR A 201 12.86 -22.14 -6.85
C THR A 201 13.21 -20.85 -7.59
N SER A 202 12.49 -20.55 -8.68
CA SER A 202 12.63 -19.28 -9.39
C SER A 202 12.21 -18.09 -8.53
N ALA A 203 11.07 -18.19 -7.87
CA ALA A 203 10.58 -17.20 -6.93
C ALA A 203 11.58 -16.88 -5.81
N LEU A 204 12.23 -17.91 -5.25
CA LEU A 204 13.23 -17.72 -4.20
C LEU A 204 14.41 -16.85 -4.65
N LYS A 205 14.86 -17.00 -5.92
CA LYS A 205 15.92 -16.16 -6.48
C LYS A 205 15.48 -14.69 -6.60
N ASN A 206 14.26 -14.48 -7.02
CA ASN A 206 13.72 -13.16 -7.33
C ASN A 206 13.19 -12.41 -6.10
N CYS A 207 12.76 -13.12 -5.05
CA CYS A 207 12.22 -12.55 -3.80
C CYS A 207 13.25 -12.46 -2.67
N ARG A 208 14.55 -12.44 -2.95
CA ARG A 208 15.58 -12.25 -1.91
C ARG A 208 15.37 -10.93 -1.17
N ASN A 209 15.56 -10.97 0.17
CA ASN A 209 15.40 -9.84 1.07
C ASN A 209 13.96 -9.28 1.10
N THR A 210 12.97 -10.10 0.79
CA THR A 210 11.56 -9.75 0.91
C THR A 210 10.88 -10.64 1.96
N PRO A 211 9.71 -10.24 2.49
CA PRO A 211 8.94 -11.07 3.44
C PRO A 211 8.58 -12.45 2.88
N TYR A 212 8.48 -12.59 1.55
CA TYR A 212 8.15 -13.87 0.89
C TYR A 212 9.28 -14.90 0.95
N GLU A 213 10.53 -14.48 1.11
CA GLU A 213 11.69 -15.38 1.08
C GLU A 213 11.58 -16.50 2.11
N TYR A 214 11.16 -16.16 3.33
CA TYR A 214 10.98 -17.12 4.40
C TYR A 214 9.91 -18.19 4.09
N GLU A 215 8.76 -17.76 3.62
CA GLU A 215 7.65 -18.67 3.28
C GLU A 215 8.00 -19.57 2.10
N ILE A 216 8.68 -19.04 1.08
CA ILE A 216 9.12 -19.83 -0.08
C ILE A 216 10.12 -20.91 0.38
N LYS A 217 11.08 -20.56 1.24
CA LYS A 217 12.04 -21.54 1.80
C LYS A 217 11.34 -22.65 2.58
N LYS A 218 10.30 -22.32 3.33
CA LYS A 218 9.50 -23.30 4.09
C LYS A 218 8.79 -24.27 3.15
N LEU A 219 8.15 -23.75 2.09
CA LEU A 219 7.45 -24.58 1.11
C LEU A 219 8.38 -25.50 0.30
N LEU A 220 9.59 -25.08 0.01
CA LEU A 220 10.59 -25.90 -0.72
C LEU A 220 11.18 -27.05 0.14
N LYS A 221 11.03 -26.97 1.47
CA LYS A 221 11.48 -28.01 2.41
C LYS A 221 10.39 -29.05 2.73
N ALA A 222 9.13 -28.70 2.50
CA ALA A 222 7.97 -29.56 2.74
C ALA A 222 7.72 -30.54 1.57
#